data_44de1ae6c5c364bbea87048fad034cc2
#
_entry.id   44de1ae6c5c364bbea87048fad034cc2
#
_cell.length_a   1.000
_cell.length_b   1.000
_cell.length_c   1.000
_cell.angle_alpha   90.00
_cell.angle_beta   90.00
_cell.angle_gamma   90.00
#
_symmetry.space_group_name_H-M   'P 1'
#
loop_
_entity.id
_entity.type
_entity.pdbx_description
1 polymer ?
#
loop_
_entity_poly.entity_id
_entity_poly.type
_entity_poly.pdbx_seq_one_letter_code
_entity_poly.pdbx_strand_id
1 'polypeptide(L)'
;MEKHLENFKLIAEIGWNHMGNIDLAAKMIKEAKNSGCNYAKFQNWSVKNLKSGPWDHDGRREIYEKAELDKNKTEQIYKICQEVGINFLTSIFNSKEIEYVSKI
;
A
#
# COMPACT_ATOMS: atom_id res chain seq x y z
N MET A 1 -24.21 5.21 -18.26
CA MET A 1 -22.82 4.89 -17.87
C MET A 1 -22.64 4.77 -16.36
N GLU A 2 -23.19 5.70 -15.60
CA GLU A 2 -23.10 5.68 -14.14
C GLU A 2 -23.68 4.40 -13.52
N LYS A 3 -24.82 3.91 -14.02
CA LYS A 3 -25.43 2.67 -13.52
C LYS A 3 -24.53 1.44 -13.72
N HIS A 4 -23.71 1.44 -14.76
CA HIS A 4 -22.76 0.34 -14.97
C HIS A 4 -21.61 0.38 -13.96
N LEU A 5 -21.19 1.58 -13.57
CA LEU A 5 -20.12 1.78 -12.59
C LEU A 5 -20.54 1.41 -11.16
N GLU A 6 -21.85 1.49 -10.84
CA GLU A 6 -22.37 1.09 -9.53
C GLU A 6 -22.12 -0.37 -9.22
N ASN A 7 -22.01 -1.23 -10.25
CA ASN A 7 -21.76 -2.66 -10.09
C ASN A 7 -20.29 -3.02 -10.08
N PHE A 8 -19.40 -2.04 -10.25
CA PHE A 8 -17.98 -2.26 -10.28
C PHE A 8 -17.30 -1.63 -9.08
N LYS A 9 -16.21 -2.23 -8.66
CA LYS A 9 -15.32 -1.65 -7.67
C LYS A 9 -14.04 -1.22 -8.35
N LEU A 10 -13.59 -0.01 -8.06
CA LEU A 10 -12.35 0.53 -8.59
C LEU A 10 -11.27 0.45 -7.51
N ILE A 11 -10.13 -0.09 -7.89
CA ILE A 11 -8.98 -0.22 -7.01
C ILE A 11 -7.88 0.71 -7.53
N ALA A 12 -7.45 1.64 -6.71
CA ALA A 12 -6.27 2.45 -7.00
C ALA A 12 -5.05 1.64 -6.57
N GLU A 13 -4.23 1.22 -7.52
CA GLU A 13 -3.00 0.50 -7.23
C GLU A 13 -1.90 1.50 -6.87
N ILE A 14 -1.87 1.93 -5.63
CA ILE A 14 -0.84 2.83 -5.12
C ILE A 14 0.49 2.08 -4.99
N GLY A 15 0.40 0.80 -4.59
CA GLY A 15 1.57 -0.05 -4.49
C GLY A 15 2.57 0.50 -3.49
N TRP A 16 3.79 0.74 -3.94
CA TRP A 16 4.86 1.35 -3.14
C TRP A 16 5.32 2.70 -3.72
N ASN A 17 4.49 3.32 -4.55
CA ASN A 17 4.81 4.62 -5.16
C ASN A 17 4.97 5.76 -4.14
N HIS A 18 4.48 5.56 -2.91
CA HIS A 18 4.67 6.47 -1.80
C HIS A 18 6.14 6.56 -1.34
N MET A 19 6.97 5.60 -1.72
CA MET A 19 8.39 5.55 -1.36
C MET A 19 8.65 5.62 0.16
N GLY A 20 7.74 5.07 0.96
CA GLY A 20 7.84 5.10 2.42
C GLY A 20 7.44 6.42 3.09
N ASN A 21 7.03 7.40 2.29
CA ASN A 21 6.62 8.71 2.77
C ASN A 21 5.12 8.71 3.07
N ILE A 22 4.76 8.80 4.36
CA ILE A 22 3.37 8.73 4.79
C ILE A 22 2.56 9.93 4.31
N ASP A 23 3.15 11.12 4.25
CA ASP A 23 2.46 12.30 3.74
C ASP A 23 2.11 12.15 2.26
N LEU A 24 3.02 11.59 1.48
CA LEU A 24 2.75 11.29 0.07
C LEU A 24 1.67 10.21 -0.06
N ALA A 25 1.74 9.17 0.76
CA ALA A 25 0.71 8.14 0.78
C ALA A 25 -0.66 8.74 1.09
N ALA A 26 -0.74 9.65 2.05
CA ALA A 26 -1.99 10.34 2.39
C ALA A 26 -2.55 11.13 1.20
N LYS A 27 -1.70 11.82 0.46
CA LYS A 27 -2.13 12.55 -0.75
C LYS A 27 -2.66 11.60 -1.81
N MET A 28 -1.97 10.49 -2.03
CA MET A 28 -2.40 9.47 -3.00
C MET A 28 -3.73 8.85 -2.61
N ILE A 29 -3.95 8.58 -1.32
CA ILE A 29 -5.21 8.05 -0.80
C ILE A 29 -6.36 9.02 -1.05
N LYS A 30 -6.14 10.31 -0.77
CA LYS A 30 -7.16 11.35 -0.99
C LYS A 30 -7.50 11.47 -2.46
N GLU A 31 -6.50 11.45 -3.34
CA GLU A 31 -6.71 11.52 -4.79
C GLU A 31 -7.47 10.29 -5.30
N ALA A 32 -7.15 9.11 -4.79
CA ALA A 32 -7.87 7.89 -5.12
C ALA A 32 -9.34 8.01 -4.75
N LYS A 33 -9.62 8.51 -3.55
CA LYS A 33 -11.00 8.74 -3.09
C LYS A 33 -11.70 9.77 -3.97
N ASN A 34 -11.07 10.88 -4.25
CA ASN A 34 -11.65 11.95 -5.07
C ASN A 34 -11.91 11.49 -6.50
N SER A 35 -11.15 10.54 -7.00
CA SER A 35 -11.32 9.97 -8.34
C SER A 35 -12.41 8.91 -8.42
N GLY A 36 -13.04 8.57 -7.30
CA GLY A 36 -14.12 7.59 -7.26
C GLY A 36 -13.68 6.15 -6.98
N CYS A 37 -12.45 5.94 -6.55
CA CYS A 37 -11.98 4.60 -6.20
C CYS A 37 -12.62 4.12 -4.89
N ASN A 38 -12.88 2.82 -4.84
CA ASN A 38 -13.45 2.15 -3.67
C ASN A 38 -12.35 1.62 -2.74
N TYR A 39 -11.20 1.32 -3.29
CA TYR A 39 -10.06 0.73 -2.58
C TYR A 39 -8.78 1.47 -2.91
N ALA A 40 -7.95 1.67 -1.89
CA ALA A 40 -6.54 2.05 -2.05
C ALA A 40 -5.72 0.80 -1.74
N LYS A 41 -4.97 0.31 -2.71
CA LYS A 41 -4.20 -0.93 -2.57
C LYS A 41 -2.72 -0.64 -2.46
N PHE A 42 -2.10 -1.30 -1.50
CA PHE A 42 -0.68 -1.16 -1.17
C PHE A 42 0.05 -2.49 -1.33
N GLN A 43 1.32 -2.50 -1.01
CA GLN A 43 2.15 -3.70 -1.04
C GLN A 43 2.96 -3.75 0.25
N ASN A 44 2.79 -4.84 1.01
CA ASN A 44 3.51 -5.05 2.25
C ASN A 44 4.66 -6.02 2.04
N TRP A 45 5.87 -5.52 2.22
CA TRP A 45 7.08 -6.32 2.19
C TRP A 45 8.14 -5.65 3.05
N SER A 46 9.10 -6.43 3.48
CA SER A 46 10.27 -5.96 4.24
C SER A 46 11.51 -6.50 3.56
N VAL A 47 12.50 -5.67 3.38
CA VAL A 47 13.76 -6.07 2.72
C VAL A 47 14.37 -7.31 3.37
N LYS A 48 14.35 -7.37 4.68
CA LYS A 48 14.89 -8.52 5.43
C LYS A 48 14.22 -9.86 5.12
N ASN A 49 13.00 -9.83 4.57
CA ASN A 49 12.21 -11.02 4.25
C ASN A 49 12.16 -11.32 2.74
N LEU A 50 12.77 -10.48 1.92
CA LEU A 50 12.84 -10.71 0.48
C LEU A 50 13.94 -11.72 0.16
N LYS A 51 13.72 -12.52 -0.88
CA LYS A 51 14.75 -13.42 -1.37
C LYS A 51 15.89 -12.62 -1.97
N SER A 52 17.13 -13.08 -1.73
CA SER A 52 18.31 -12.50 -2.33
C SER A 52 18.23 -12.56 -3.85
N GLY A 53 18.80 -11.56 -4.52
CA GLY A 53 18.80 -11.49 -5.97
C GLY A 53 19.57 -10.28 -6.46
N PRO A 54 19.54 -10.00 -7.76
CA PRO A 54 20.27 -8.84 -8.33
C PRO A 54 19.92 -7.50 -7.68
N TRP A 55 18.68 -7.34 -7.20
CA TRP A 55 18.24 -6.12 -6.54
C TRP A 55 19.10 -5.76 -5.33
N ASP A 56 19.70 -6.77 -4.69
CA ASP A 56 20.50 -6.63 -3.47
C ASP A 56 21.84 -5.93 -3.74
N HIS A 57 22.28 -5.92 -5.00
CA HIS A 57 23.62 -5.46 -5.40
C HIS A 57 23.63 -4.36 -6.45
N ASP A 58 22.50 -4.04 -7.06
CA ASP A 58 22.44 -3.12 -8.20
C ASP A 58 21.89 -1.74 -7.88
N GLY A 59 21.79 -1.39 -6.60
CA GLY A 59 21.29 -0.09 -6.15
C GLY A 59 19.83 -0.06 -5.78
N ARG A 60 19.06 -1.09 -6.11
CA ARG A 60 17.64 -1.14 -5.78
C ARG A 60 17.38 -1.34 -4.28
N ARG A 61 18.35 -1.91 -3.56
CA ARG A 61 18.19 -2.17 -2.13
C ARG A 61 17.82 -0.90 -1.35
N GLU A 62 18.49 0.21 -1.63
CA GLU A 62 18.22 1.47 -0.94
C GLU A 62 16.80 1.96 -1.18
N ILE A 63 16.32 1.80 -2.42
CA ILE A 63 14.95 2.18 -2.81
C ILE A 63 13.94 1.30 -2.06
N TYR A 64 14.20 0.00 -2.02
CA TYR A 64 13.32 -0.95 -1.35
C TYR A 64 13.27 -0.71 0.16
N GLU A 65 14.39 -0.38 0.78
CA GLU A 65 14.45 -0.05 2.20
C GLU A 65 13.61 1.18 2.55
N LYS A 66 13.59 2.18 1.66
CA LYS A 66 12.76 3.37 1.85
C LYS A 66 11.27 3.07 1.69
N ALA A 67 10.93 2.22 0.74
CA ALA A 67 9.54 1.97 0.34
C ALA A 67 8.85 0.87 1.14
N GLU A 68 9.59 0.08 1.91
CA GLU A 68 9.01 -1.00 2.69
C GLU A 68 7.99 -0.49 3.72
N LEU A 69 7.01 -1.31 4.03
CA LEU A 69 5.99 -0.99 5.02
C LEU A 69 6.11 -1.93 6.21
N ASP A 70 6.50 -1.38 7.35
CA ASP A 70 6.46 -2.10 8.61
C ASP A 70 5.04 -2.02 9.22
N LYS A 71 4.87 -2.62 10.38
CA LYS A 71 3.60 -2.61 11.09
C LYS A 71 3.12 -1.18 11.36
N ASN A 72 4.00 -0.31 11.86
CA ASN A 72 3.64 1.05 12.23
C ASN A 72 3.17 1.86 11.02
N LYS A 73 3.92 1.83 9.92
CA LYS A 73 3.54 2.53 8.69
C LYS A 73 2.24 1.98 8.11
N THR A 74 2.06 0.66 8.16
CA THR A 74 0.83 0.02 7.68
C THR A 74 -0.38 0.49 8.49
N GLU A 75 -0.25 0.56 9.81
CA GLU A 75 -1.32 1.06 10.67
C GLU A 75 -1.66 2.52 10.38
N GLN A 76 -0.64 3.35 10.15
CA GLN A 76 -0.85 4.75 9.78
C GLN A 76 -1.61 4.87 8.46
N ILE A 77 -1.22 4.10 7.45
CA ILE A 77 -1.89 4.09 6.15
C ILE A 77 -3.34 3.64 6.29
N TYR A 78 -3.58 2.57 7.03
CA TYR A 78 -4.93 2.07 7.29
C TYR A 78 -5.80 3.14 7.95
N LYS A 79 -5.26 3.82 8.95
CA LYS A 79 -5.97 4.89 9.65
C LYS A 79 -6.33 6.04 8.72
N ILE A 80 -5.40 6.43 7.84
CA ILE A 80 -5.66 7.47 6.84
C ILE A 80 -6.79 7.03 5.91
N CYS A 81 -6.79 5.78 5.46
CA CYS A 81 -7.87 5.24 4.63
C CYS A 81 -9.21 5.33 5.35
N GLN A 82 -9.26 4.99 6.64
CA GLN A 82 -10.48 5.11 7.43
C GLN A 82 -10.96 6.56 7.54
N GLU A 83 -10.07 7.50 7.80
CA GLU A 83 -10.39 8.91 7.93
C GLU A 83 -10.89 9.51 6.62
N VAL A 84 -10.29 9.11 5.51
CA VAL A 84 -10.68 9.58 4.17
C VAL A 84 -11.97 8.89 3.70
N GLY A 85 -12.26 7.70 4.19
CA GLY A 85 -13.45 6.95 3.81
C GLY A 85 -13.26 6.08 2.58
N ILE A 86 -12.07 5.51 2.39
CA ILE A 86 -11.77 4.56 1.33
C ILE A 86 -11.31 3.24 1.97
N ASN A 87 -11.61 2.13 1.32
CA ASN A 87 -11.20 0.82 1.84
C ASN A 87 -9.71 0.57 1.61
N PHE A 88 -9.07 -0.01 2.60
CA PHE A 88 -7.68 -0.43 2.53
C PHE A 88 -7.58 -1.86 1.97
N LEU A 89 -6.60 -2.07 1.10
CA LEU A 89 -6.28 -3.37 0.53
C LEU A 89 -4.77 -3.46 0.37
N THR A 90 -4.20 -4.62 0.57
CA THR A 90 -2.76 -4.79 0.39
C THR A 90 -2.41 -6.20 -0.09
N SER A 91 -1.33 -6.28 -0.86
CA SER A 91 -0.68 -7.54 -1.20
C SER A 91 0.41 -7.82 -0.18
N ILE A 92 0.56 -9.08 0.20
CA ILE A 92 1.54 -9.52 1.18
C ILE A 92 2.57 -10.39 0.48
N PHE A 93 3.85 -10.07 0.65
CA PHE A 93 4.94 -10.74 -0.06
C PHE A 93 5.58 -11.86 0.75
N ASN A 94 5.35 -11.90 2.06
CA ASN A 94 5.92 -12.91 2.93
C ASN A 94 4.92 -13.24 4.04
N SER A 95 4.86 -14.52 4.42
CA SER A 95 3.93 -14.95 5.46
C SER A 95 4.14 -14.25 6.81
N LYS A 96 5.31 -13.71 7.05
CA LYS A 96 5.60 -12.97 8.29
C LYS A 96 4.82 -11.66 8.38
N GLU A 97 4.45 -11.06 7.25
CA GLU A 97 3.63 -9.85 7.24
C GLU A 97 2.15 -10.14 7.53
N ILE A 98 1.71 -11.38 7.30
CA ILE A 98 0.31 -11.77 7.54
C ILE A 98 -0.06 -11.52 9.00
N GLU A 99 0.85 -11.83 9.92
CA GLU A 99 0.58 -11.76 11.34
C GLU A 99 0.08 -10.38 11.78
N TYR A 100 0.75 -9.32 11.36
CA TYR A 100 0.35 -7.98 11.76
C TYR A 100 -0.72 -7.37 10.84
N VAL A 101 -0.68 -7.67 9.55
CA VAL A 101 -1.67 -7.13 8.61
C VAL A 101 -3.07 -7.66 8.92
N SER A 102 -3.19 -8.94 9.28
CA SER A 102 -4.49 -9.54 9.60
C SER A 102 -5.16 -8.95 10.84
N LYS A 103 -4.39 -8.26 11.67
CA LYS A 103 -4.90 -7.65 12.91
C LYS A 103 -5.28 -6.17 12.75
N ILE A 104 -5.09 -5.63 11.59
CA ILE A 104 -5.41 -4.22 11.31
C ILE A 104 -6.90 -4.00 11.01
#